data_6a09c6538dfa2910af3d23ae040e6dd5
#
_entry.id   6a09c6538dfa2910af3d23ae040e6dd5
#
_cell.length_a   1.000
_cell.length_b   1.000
_cell.length_c   1.000
_cell.angle_alpha   90.00
_cell.angle_beta   90.00
_cell.angle_gamma   90.00
#
_symmetry.space_group_name_H-M   'P 1'
#
loop_
_entity.id
_entity.type
_entity.pdbx_description
1 polymer ?
#
loop_
_entity_poly.entity_id
_entity_poly.type
_entity_poly.pdbx_seq_one_letter_code
_entity_poly.pdbx_strand_id
1 'polypeptide(L)'
;MSIDLPGSTPSRRRIRAEILLVLGLSLGASAVYSIVSITNKLTGPTALGDQTATINGSLSDRPVFDLIYQLLALFFDLVPVALCAFLLWQSSGRPLGRLGLDLRRPGWDLGTGAVLAVAIGAPGIGLYVVGRALGITVAVSAAPEDWLWWTVPVLVLSAIRAGIQEEVIVVGYLFARLEDLGWGRWRILFASALLRGSYHLYQGIGPFIGNVIMGVVFGLFYQRFGRTLPLVIAHSIIDIVSFVGYPLAVALWPELFGAPTPPGTPTPTPSG
;
A
#
# COMPACT_ATOMS: atom_id res chain seq x y z
N MET A 1 -2.83 -38.67 -3.20
CA MET A 1 -2.59 -37.29 -3.69
C MET A 1 -3.26 -37.20 -5.05
N SER A 2 -4.53 -36.75 -5.11
CA SER A 2 -5.26 -36.55 -6.37
C SER A 2 -4.67 -35.40 -7.11
N ILE A 3 -4.11 -35.63 -8.28
CA ILE A 3 -3.65 -34.59 -9.22
C ILE A 3 -4.94 -34.02 -9.83
N ASP A 4 -5.28 -32.77 -9.48
CA ASP A 4 -6.40 -32.07 -10.12
C ASP A 4 -6.10 -31.93 -11.62
N LEU A 5 -6.97 -32.51 -12.45
CA LEU A 5 -6.87 -32.42 -13.91
C LEU A 5 -7.03 -30.94 -14.37
N PRO A 6 -6.36 -30.51 -15.44
CA PRO A 6 -6.56 -29.18 -16.01
C PRO A 6 -8.04 -28.95 -16.33
N GLY A 7 -8.67 -27.95 -15.74
CA GLY A 7 -10.09 -27.61 -15.91
C GLY A 7 -11.02 -28.03 -14.76
N SER A 8 -10.54 -28.74 -13.73
CA SER A 8 -11.32 -29.00 -12.52
C SER A 8 -11.29 -27.76 -11.58
N THR A 9 -12.43 -27.45 -10.96
CA THR A 9 -12.46 -26.41 -9.90
C THR A 9 -11.53 -26.82 -8.75
N PRO A 10 -10.59 -25.97 -8.32
CA PRO A 10 -9.64 -26.32 -7.28
C PRO A 10 -10.36 -26.62 -5.96
N SER A 11 -9.87 -27.64 -5.23
CA SER A 11 -10.45 -28.01 -3.95
C SER A 11 -10.35 -26.86 -2.94
N ARG A 12 -11.29 -26.78 -1.98
CA ARG A 12 -11.26 -25.76 -0.91
C ARG A 12 -9.95 -25.74 -0.13
N ARG A 13 -9.33 -26.92 0.06
CA ARG A 13 -8.02 -27.06 0.73
C ARG A 13 -6.91 -26.40 -0.10
N ARG A 14 -6.92 -26.62 -1.41
CA ARG A 14 -5.96 -25.99 -2.34
C ARG A 14 -6.12 -24.48 -2.35
N ILE A 15 -7.35 -23.96 -2.46
CA ILE A 15 -7.62 -22.49 -2.44
C ILE A 15 -7.09 -21.86 -1.15
N ARG A 16 -7.33 -22.49 0.02
CA ARG A 16 -6.80 -22.00 1.30
C ARG A 16 -5.27 -21.96 1.31
N ALA A 17 -4.62 -23.00 0.80
CA ALA A 17 -3.16 -23.05 0.70
C ALA A 17 -2.63 -21.96 -0.25
N GLU A 18 -3.26 -21.76 -1.41
CA GLU A 18 -2.91 -20.69 -2.35
C GLU A 18 -2.99 -19.29 -1.69
N ILE A 19 -4.10 -19.01 -0.97
CA ILE A 19 -4.26 -17.74 -0.23
C ILE A 19 -3.14 -17.56 0.80
N LEU A 20 -2.87 -18.59 1.62
CA LEU A 20 -1.83 -18.53 2.65
C LEU A 20 -0.43 -18.32 2.05
N LEU A 21 -0.12 -19.00 0.94
CA LEU A 21 1.16 -18.84 0.26
C LEU A 21 1.31 -17.45 -0.37
N VAL A 22 0.29 -16.96 -1.08
CA VAL A 22 0.33 -15.61 -1.67
C VAL A 22 0.47 -14.55 -0.58
N LEU A 23 -0.33 -14.63 0.49
CA LEU A 23 -0.24 -13.66 1.59
C LEU A 23 1.07 -13.81 2.36
N GLY A 24 1.57 -15.03 2.58
CA GLY A 24 2.85 -15.29 3.24
C GLY A 24 4.06 -14.76 2.46
N LEU A 25 3.96 -14.71 1.13
CA LEU A 25 5.00 -14.15 0.26
C LEU A 25 4.83 -12.63 0.02
N SER A 26 3.82 -11.99 0.58
CA SER A 26 3.50 -10.59 0.33
C SER A 26 2.88 -9.90 1.55
N LEU A 27 1.73 -9.28 1.38
CA LEU A 27 1.09 -8.37 2.34
C LEU A 27 0.66 -9.04 3.66
N GLY A 28 0.48 -10.35 3.69
CA GLY A 28 0.24 -11.08 4.94
C GLY A 28 1.48 -11.13 5.83
N ALA A 29 2.66 -11.36 5.25
CA ALA A 29 3.93 -11.24 5.98
C ALA A 29 4.13 -9.80 6.47
N SER A 30 3.89 -8.80 5.62
CA SER A 30 3.96 -7.38 5.99
C SER A 30 3.03 -7.04 7.16
N ALA A 31 1.82 -7.62 7.21
CA ALA A 31 0.90 -7.44 8.34
C ALA A 31 1.47 -8.00 9.66
N VAL A 32 2.08 -9.19 9.62
CA VAL A 32 2.73 -9.79 10.82
C VAL A 32 3.88 -8.91 11.30
N TYR A 33 4.79 -8.51 10.40
CA TYR A 33 5.90 -7.61 10.76
C TYR A 33 5.40 -6.26 11.29
N SER A 34 4.33 -5.72 10.72
CA SER A 34 3.73 -4.45 11.14
C SER A 34 3.12 -4.54 12.55
N ILE A 35 2.46 -5.66 12.88
CA ILE A 35 1.95 -5.92 14.24
C ILE A 35 3.10 -6.00 15.24
N VAL A 36 4.18 -6.71 14.91
CA VAL A 36 5.36 -6.77 15.78
C VAL A 36 5.99 -5.39 15.93
N SER A 37 6.11 -4.64 14.83
CA SER A 37 6.67 -3.28 14.83
C SER A 37 5.88 -2.33 15.73
N ILE A 38 4.55 -2.28 15.60
CA ILE A 38 3.73 -1.39 16.45
C ILE A 38 3.80 -1.82 17.93
N THR A 39 3.83 -3.12 18.20
CA THR A 39 3.98 -3.62 19.58
C THR A 39 5.31 -3.16 20.18
N ASN A 40 6.41 -3.29 19.42
CA ASN A 40 7.74 -2.79 19.84
C ASN A 40 7.73 -1.27 20.07
N LYS A 41 7.09 -0.51 19.17
CA LYS A 41 6.97 0.94 19.30
C LYS A 41 6.17 1.37 20.54
N LEU A 42 5.07 0.69 20.85
CA LEU A 42 4.20 1.00 21.98
C LEU A 42 4.79 0.58 23.35
N THR A 43 5.68 -0.41 23.38
CA THR A 43 6.34 -0.89 24.59
C THR A 43 7.72 -0.27 24.83
N GLY A 44 8.21 0.52 23.87
CA GLY A 44 9.48 1.23 23.96
C GLY A 44 9.42 2.49 24.86
N PRO A 45 10.58 3.08 25.20
CA PRO A 45 10.65 4.26 26.06
C PRO A 45 10.20 5.57 25.41
N THR A 46 10.19 5.61 24.06
CA THR A 46 9.85 6.81 23.29
C THR A 46 8.36 6.80 22.94
N ALA A 47 7.66 7.92 23.19
CA ALA A 47 6.24 8.04 22.84
C ALA A 47 6.02 7.78 21.32
N LEU A 48 4.89 7.17 20.96
CA LEU A 48 4.62 6.77 19.57
C LEU A 48 4.69 7.97 18.62
N GLY A 49 4.17 9.11 19.01
CA GLY A 49 4.20 10.34 18.22
C GLY A 49 5.61 10.89 17.94
N ASP A 50 6.61 10.56 18.75
CA ASP A 50 7.98 11.03 18.62
C ASP A 50 8.86 10.07 17.79
N GLN A 51 8.29 8.96 17.33
CA GLN A 51 8.99 7.97 16.52
C GLN A 51 8.76 8.22 15.03
N THR A 52 9.65 7.66 14.18
CA THR A 52 9.57 7.76 12.72
C THR A 52 9.43 6.39 12.08
N ALA A 53 8.73 6.33 10.96
CA ALA A 53 8.71 5.20 10.04
C ALA A 53 9.21 5.66 8.66
N THR A 54 10.23 4.97 8.15
CA THR A 54 10.75 5.20 6.79
C THR A 54 10.07 4.24 5.82
N ILE A 55 9.59 4.75 4.68
CA ILE A 55 8.90 3.95 3.66
C ILE A 55 9.86 3.64 2.50
N ASN A 56 10.42 4.68 1.87
CA ASN A 56 11.26 4.55 0.69
C ASN A 56 12.67 5.08 0.99
N GLY A 57 13.32 4.51 2.01
CA GLY A 57 14.72 4.84 2.34
C GLY A 57 15.72 4.28 1.34
N SER A 58 16.94 4.84 1.35
CA SER A 58 18.07 4.28 0.61
C SER A 58 18.39 2.86 1.08
N LEU A 59 18.70 1.97 0.14
CA LEU A 59 19.06 0.57 0.37
C LEU A 59 20.58 0.34 0.37
N SER A 60 21.36 1.37 0.04
CA SER A 60 22.82 1.34 0.03
C SER A 60 23.41 2.75 0.12
N ASP A 61 24.52 2.91 0.82
CA ASP A 61 25.30 4.17 0.87
C ASP A 61 25.99 4.48 -0.48
N ARG A 62 26.03 3.51 -1.40
CA ARG A 62 26.62 3.66 -2.74
C ARG A 62 25.51 3.93 -3.77
N PRO A 63 25.45 5.12 -4.39
CA PRO A 63 24.33 5.54 -5.23
C PRO A 63 23.91 4.55 -6.32
N VAL A 64 24.88 4.01 -7.09
CA VAL A 64 24.57 3.06 -8.18
C VAL A 64 24.00 1.75 -7.64
N PHE A 65 24.49 1.26 -6.50
CA PHE A 65 23.97 0.04 -5.88
C PHE A 65 22.62 0.29 -5.24
N ASP A 66 22.38 1.47 -4.68
CA ASP A 66 21.06 1.88 -4.19
C ASP A 66 20.02 1.80 -5.30
N LEU A 67 20.30 2.40 -6.47
CA LEU A 67 19.42 2.30 -7.63
C LEU A 67 19.16 0.85 -8.05
N ILE A 68 20.22 0.03 -8.13
CA ILE A 68 20.08 -1.38 -8.51
C ILE A 68 19.19 -2.12 -7.52
N TYR A 69 19.43 -1.97 -6.20
CA TYR A 69 18.60 -2.62 -5.18
C TYR A 69 17.16 -2.16 -5.21
N GLN A 70 16.90 -0.87 -5.40
CA GLN A 70 15.55 -0.35 -5.53
C GLN A 70 14.82 -0.93 -6.75
N LEU A 71 15.48 -0.99 -7.92
CA LEU A 71 14.89 -1.60 -9.13
C LEU A 71 14.64 -3.11 -8.96
N LEU A 72 15.55 -3.83 -8.30
CA LEU A 72 15.35 -5.23 -7.97
C LEU A 72 14.18 -5.42 -7.00
N ALA A 73 14.06 -4.58 -5.98
CA ALA A 73 12.93 -4.61 -5.05
C ALA A 73 11.60 -4.38 -5.79
N LEU A 74 11.51 -3.34 -6.64
CA LEU A 74 10.34 -3.08 -7.48
C LEU A 74 9.95 -4.30 -8.33
N PHE A 75 10.93 -4.96 -8.94
CA PHE A 75 10.68 -6.14 -9.76
C PHE A 75 10.18 -7.33 -8.92
N PHE A 76 10.89 -7.67 -7.84
CA PHE A 76 10.55 -8.83 -7.02
C PHE A 76 9.25 -8.67 -6.23
N ASP A 77 8.90 -7.46 -5.84
CA ASP A 77 7.62 -7.15 -5.19
C ASP A 77 6.40 -7.39 -6.11
N LEU A 78 6.59 -7.38 -7.44
CA LEU A 78 5.55 -7.71 -8.40
C LEU A 78 5.43 -9.22 -8.69
N VAL A 79 6.36 -10.06 -8.24
CA VAL A 79 6.29 -11.52 -8.43
C VAL A 79 5.03 -12.12 -7.79
N PRO A 80 4.60 -11.76 -6.56
CA PRO A 80 3.33 -12.23 -6.01
C PRO A 80 2.10 -11.82 -6.84
N VAL A 81 2.14 -10.67 -7.52
CA VAL A 81 1.08 -10.24 -8.45
C VAL A 81 1.01 -11.16 -9.67
N ALA A 82 2.18 -11.47 -10.26
CA ALA A 82 2.27 -12.44 -11.35
C ALA A 82 1.78 -13.83 -10.92
N LEU A 83 2.11 -14.24 -9.69
CA LEU A 83 1.60 -15.50 -9.12
C LEU A 83 0.06 -15.49 -8.98
N CYS A 84 -0.55 -14.39 -8.53
CA CYS A 84 -2.01 -14.25 -8.47
C CYS A 84 -2.63 -14.42 -9.88
N ALA A 85 -2.07 -13.77 -10.89
CA ALA A 85 -2.52 -13.89 -12.27
C ALA A 85 -2.39 -15.34 -12.77
N PHE A 86 -1.27 -16.01 -12.49
CA PHE A 86 -1.03 -17.41 -12.86
C PHE A 86 -2.03 -18.37 -12.21
N LEU A 87 -2.26 -18.23 -10.89
CA LEU A 87 -3.20 -19.09 -10.15
C LEU A 87 -4.65 -18.91 -10.63
N LEU A 88 -5.06 -17.67 -10.94
CA LEU A 88 -6.37 -17.38 -11.49
C LEU A 88 -6.49 -17.84 -12.96
N TRP A 89 -5.41 -17.78 -13.75
CA TRP A 89 -5.39 -18.30 -15.11
C TRP A 89 -5.67 -19.80 -15.14
N GLN A 90 -4.98 -20.57 -14.30
CA GLN A 90 -5.21 -22.01 -14.20
C GLN A 90 -6.67 -22.37 -13.87
N SER A 91 -7.37 -21.52 -13.09
CA SER A 91 -8.74 -21.79 -12.66
C SER A 91 -9.83 -21.27 -13.61
N SER A 92 -9.57 -20.21 -14.39
CA SER A 92 -10.63 -19.54 -15.17
C SER A 92 -10.28 -19.27 -16.64
N GLY A 93 -9.02 -19.46 -17.05
CA GLY A 93 -8.54 -19.13 -18.41
C GLY A 93 -8.51 -17.63 -18.75
N ARG A 94 -8.98 -16.75 -17.86
CA ARG A 94 -9.05 -15.29 -18.07
C ARG A 94 -8.60 -14.52 -16.82
N PRO A 95 -7.30 -14.55 -16.46
CA PRO A 95 -6.82 -13.99 -15.20
C PRO A 95 -7.06 -12.48 -15.08
N LEU A 96 -6.72 -11.70 -16.11
CA LEU A 96 -6.87 -10.24 -16.08
C LEU A 96 -8.34 -9.80 -15.96
N GLY A 97 -9.25 -10.49 -16.67
CA GLY A 97 -10.69 -10.23 -16.56
C GLY A 97 -11.23 -10.53 -15.16
N ARG A 98 -10.76 -11.61 -14.52
CA ARG A 98 -11.16 -11.98 -13.17
C ARG A 98 -10.57 -11.07 -12.10
N LEU A 99 -9.40 -10.48 -12.36
CA LEU A 99 -8.79 -9.45 -11.53
C LEU A 99 -9.42 -8.05 -11.74
N GLY A 100 -10.26 -7.87 -12.76
CA GLY A 100 -10.79 -6.56 -13.12
C GLY A 100 -9.76 -5.60 -13.71
N LEU A 101 -8.70 -6.16 -14.34
CA LEU A 101 -7.57 -5.44 -14.94
C LEU A 101 -7.66 -5.48 -16.48
N ASP A 102 -8.69 -4.93 -17.08
CA ASP A 102 -8.78 -4.79 -18.53
C ASP A 102 -8.73 -3.31 -18.95
N LEU A 103 -8.23 -3.05 -20.15
CA LEU A 103 -8.13 -1.71 -20.75
C LEU A 103 -9.33 -1.34 -21.62
N ARG A 104 -10.53 -1.91 -21.35
CA ARG A 104 -11.72 -1.67 -22.19
C ARG A 104 -12.32 -0.28 -21.99
N ARG A 105 -12.06 0.38 -20.86
CA ARG A 105 -12.64 1.68 -20.48
C ARG A 105 -11.59 2.62 -19.87
N PRO A 106 -10.48 2.91 -20.57
CA PRO A 106 -9.33 3.60 -19.97
C PRO A 106 -9.68 5.00 -19.45
N GLY A 107 -10.50 5.76 -20.18
CA GLY A 107 -10.93 7.10 -19.77
C GLY A 107 -11.81 7.06 -18.50
N TRP A 108 -12.72 6.09 -18.40
CA TRP A 108 -13.56 5.91 -17.21
C TRP A 108 -12.71 5.46 -16.01
N ASP A 109 -11.79 4.53 -16.23
CA ASP A 109 -10.90 4.04 -15.17
C ASP A 109 -10.00 5.16 -14.62
N LEU A 110 -9.43 5.97 -15.51
CA LEU A 110 -8.60 7.11 -15.12
C LEU A 110 -9.41 8.18 -14.38
N GLY A 111 -10.56 8.59 -14.91
CA GLY A 111 -11.40 9.61 -14.28
C GLY A 111 -11.92 9.15 -12.91
N THR A 112 -12.41 7.91 -12.82
CA THR A 112 -12.90 7.34 -11.56
C THR A 112 -11.76 7.15 -10.56
N GLY A 113 -10.57 6.69 -11.01
CA GLY A 113 -9.39 6.58 -10.18
C GLY A 113 -8.96 7.93 -9.60
N ALA A 114 -8.96 8.99 -10.41
CA ALA A 114 -8.65 10.35 -9.95
C ALA A 114 -9.67 10.86 -8.90
N VAL A 115 -10.97 10.64 -9.14
CA VAL A 115 -12.02 11.00 -8.17
C VAL A 115 -11.86 10.25 -6.85
N LEU A 116 -11.60 8.95 -6.89
CA LEU A 116 -11.33 8.13 -5.70
C LEU A 116 -10.07 8.59 -4.97
N ALA A 117 -9.01 8.95 -5.71
CA ALA A 117 -7.78 9.48 -5.11
C ALA A 117 -8.05 10.74 -4.29
N VAL A 118 -8.83 11.68 -4.80
CA VAL A 118 -9.21 12.90 -4.08
C VAL A 118 -10.13 12.57 -2.90
N ALA A 119 -11.16 11.73 -3.12
CA ALA A 119 -12.15 11.39 -2.10
C ALA A 119 -11.55 10.66 -0.89
N ILE A 120 -10.47 9.90 -1.08
CA ILE A 120 -9.75 9.18 -0.02
C ILE A 120 -8.52 9.96 0.45
N GLY A 121 -7.74 10.51 -0.48
CA GLY A 121 -6.48 11.17 -0.17
C GLY A 121 -6.65 12.44 0.66
N ALA A 122 -7.63 13.31 0.32
CA ALA A 122 -7.84 14.56 1.05
C ALA A 122 -8.26 14.31 2.52
N PRO A 123 -9.28 13.47 2.83
CA PRO A 123 -9.55 13.08 4.21
C PRO A 123 -8.39 12.33 4.89
N GLY A 124 -7.62 11.53 4.13
CA GLY A 124 -6.44 10.81 4.61
C GLY A 124 -5.35 11.75 5.15
N ILE A 125 -5.08 12.86 4.45
CA ILE A 125 -4.16 13.90 4.93
C ILE A 125 -4.68 14.49 6.25
N GLY A 126 -5.98 14.81 6.32
CA GLY A 126 -6.61 15.31 7.55
C GLY A 126 -6.46 14.32 8.72
N LEU A 127 -6.69 13.04 8.47
CA LEU A 127 -6.51 11.98 9.47
C LEU A 127 -5.05 11.85 9.92
N TYR A 128 -4.09 11.99 9.00
CA TYR A 128 -2.67 11.98 9.34
C TYR A 128 -2.31 13.16 10.26
N VAL A 129 -2.73 14.39 9.91
CA VAL A 129 -2.48 15.60 10.72
C VAL A 129 -3.08 15.44 12.13
N VAL A 130 -4.35 15.03 12.21
CA VAL A 130 -5.03 14.78 13.50
C VAL A 130 -4.33 13.67 14.28
N GLY A 131 -3.97 12.57 13.63
CA GLY A 131 -3.28 11.45 14.25
C GLY A 131 -1.89 11.83 14.79
N ARG A 132 -1.17 12.73 14.09
CA ARG A 132 0.10 13.33 14.58
C ARG A 132 -0.15 14.19 15.81
N ALA A 133 -1.15 15.08 15.76
CA ALA A 133 -1.48 15.96 16.88
C ALA A 133 -1.92 15.19 18.14
N LEU A 134 -2.58 14.03 17.95
CA LEU A 134 -2.99 13.14 19.06
C LEU A 134 -1.87 12.19 19.53
N GLY A 135 -0.71 12.18 18.89
CA GLY A 135 0.38 11.25 19.21
C GLY A 135 0.13 9.78 18.88
N ILE A 136 -0.90 9.46 18.10
CA ILE A 136 -1.28 8.09 17.70
C ILE A 136 -0.73 7.66 16.33
N THR A 137 0.02 8.55 15.67
CA THR A 137 0.65 8.35 14.36
C THR A 137 2.12 8.76 14.44
N VAL A 138 3.02 7.91 13.95
CA VAL A 138 4.45 8.23 13.87
C VAL A 138 4.72 9.27 12.77
N ALA A 139 5.85 9.95 12.81
CA ALA A 139 6.32 10.71 11.66
C ALA A 139 6.66 9.76 10.50
N VAL A 140 6.26 10.11 9.29
CA VAL A 140 6.56 9.30 8.10
C VAL A 140 7.63 9.99 7.26
N SER A 141 8.78 9.31 7.07
CA SER A 141 9.77 9.66 6.07
C SER A 141 9.46 8.89 4.79
N ALA A 142 8.86 9.57 3.83
CA ALA A 142 8.35 8.93 2.61
C ALA A 142 9.37 8.84 1.48
N ALA A 143 10.51 9.52 1.59
CA ALA A 143 11.58 9.59 0.59
C ALA A 143 12.95 9.51 1.27
N PRO A 144 14.03 9.16 0.54
CA PRO A 144 15.40 9.26 1.06
C PRO A 144 15.77 10.73 1.36
N GLU A 145 16.75 10.93 2.26
CA GLU A 145 17.23 12.27 2.62
C GLU A 145 17.98 12.92 1.46
N ASP A 146 18.83 12.16 0.77
CA ASP A 146 19.60 12.64 -0.39
C ASP A 146 18.84 12.38 -1.69
N TRP A 147 18.53 13.46 -2.43
CA TRP A 147 17.83 13.38 -3.70
C TRP A 147 18.81 13.30 -4.87
N LEU A 148 18.76 12.21 -5.59
CA LEU A 148 19.50 11.98 -6.83
C LEU A 148 18.55 12.14 -8.03
N TRP A 149 19.09 12.23 -9.26
CA TRP A 149 18.27 12.44 -10.46
C TRP A 149 17.24 11.33 -10.71
N TRP A 150 17.45 10.12 -10.18
CA TRP A 150 16.51 9.00 -10.29
C TRP A 150 15.52 8.90 -9.11
N THR A 151 15.68 9.69 -8.06
CA THR A 151 14.85 9.59 -6.85
C THR A 151 13.36 9.74 -7.20
N VAL A 152 12.98 10.80 -7.91
CA VAL A 152 11.58 11.02 -8.32
C VAL A 152 11.06 9.90 -9.21
N PRO A 153 11.73 9.50 -10.32
CA PRO A 153 11.33 8.33 -11.09
C PRO A 153 11.13 7.06 -10.28
N VAL A 154 12.03 6.74 -9.37
CA VAL A 154 11.94 5.54 -8.53
C VAL A 154 10.78 5.64 -7.54
N LEU A 155 10.55 6.80 -6.90
CA LEU A 155 9.39 7.00 -6.02
C LEU A 155 8.05 6.86 -6.76
N VAL A 156 7.97 7.38 -7.99
CA VAL A 156 6.77 7.19 -8.85
C VAL A 156 6.57 5.72 -9.18
N LEU A 157 7.63 5.00 -9.55
CA LEU A 157 7.55 3.56 -9.81
C LEU A 157 7.17 2.78 -8.54
N SER A 158 7.68 3.17 -7.37
CA SER A 158 7.33 2.57 -6.07
C SER A 158 5.85 2.76 -5.75
N ALA A 159 5.30 3.95 -6.01
CA ALA A 159 3.87 4.24 -5.83
C ALA A 159 3.00 3.39 -6.77
N ILE A 160 3.38 3.29 -8.05
CA ILE A 160 2.66 2.45 -9.02
C ILE A 160 2.76 0.97 -8.62
N ARG A 161 3.94 0.49 -8.23
CA ARG A 161 4.15 -0.88 -7.74
C ARG A 161 3.28 -1.16 -6.52
N ALA A 162 3.23 -0.26 -5.53
CA ALA A 162 2.40 -0.42 -4.33
C ALA A 162 0.91 -0.52 -4.71
N GLY A 163 0.40 0.40 -5.54
CA GLY A 163 -0.96 0.37 -6.04
C GLY A 163 -1.30 -0.93 -6.79
N ILE A 164 -0.42 -1.42 -7.66
CA ILE A 164 -0.62 -2.69 -8.35
C ILE A 164 -0.62 -3.86 -7.36
N GLN A 165 0.40 -3.95 -6.51
CA GLN A 165 0.57 -5.07 -5.58
C GLN A 165 -0.60 -5.16 -4.60
N GLU A 166 -0.99 -4.06 -3.98
CA GLU A 166 -2.02 -4.06 -2.96
C GLU A 166 -3.40 -4.28 -3.56
N GLU A 167 -3.77 -3.57 -4.63
CA GLU A 167 -5.11 -3.70 -5.18
C GLU A 167 -5.32 -5.03 -5.90
N VAL A 168 -4.30 -5.55 -6.57
CA VAL A 168 -4.41 -6.86 -7.23
C VAL A 168 -4.48 -8.00 -6.21
N ILE A 169 -3.65 -7.97 -5.16
CA ILE A 169 -3.61 -9.05 -4.17
C ILE A 169 -4.80 -8.95 -3.22
N VAL A 170 -5.04 -7.78 -2.59
CA VAL A 170 -5.98 -7.63 -1.47
C VAL A 170 -7.42 -7.48 -1.95
N VAL A 171 -7.63 -6.89 -3.13
CA VAL A 171 -8.97 -6.74 -3.71
C VAL A 171 -9.19 -7.76 -4.82
N GLY A 172 -8.42 -7.71 -5.91
CA GLY A 172 -8.67 -8.56 -7.07
C GLY A 172 -8.60 -10.06 -6.75
N TYR A 173 -7.46 -10.52 -6.24
CA TYR A 173 -7.20 -11.94 -6.00
C TYR A 173 -7.92 -12.47 -4.75
N LEU A 174 -7.78 -11.79 -3.61
CA LEU A 174 -8.34 -12.26 -2.34
C LEU A 174 -9.88 -12.32 -2.40
N PHE A 175 -10.55 -11.32 -2.99
CA PHE A 175 -12.00 -11.36 -3.20
C PHE A 175 -12.40 -12.58 -4.02
N ALA A 176 -11.77 -12.79 -5.19
CA ALA A 176 -12.07 -13.93 -6.05
C ALA A 176 -11.89 -15.29 -5.33
N ARG A 177 -10.81 -15.44 -4.54
CA ARG A 177 -10.54 -16.70 -3.85
C ARG A 177 -11.42 -16.92 -2.63
N LEU A 178 -11.80 -15.88 -1.91
CA LEU A 178 -12.74 -16.00 -0.79
C LEU A 178 -14.16 -16.27 -1.30
N GLU A 179 -14.56 -15.72 -2.46
CA GLU A 179 -15.80 -16.08 -3.16
C GLU A 179 -15.79 -17.57 -3.57
N ASP A 180 -14.69 -18.08 -4.12
CA ASP A 180 -14.53 -19.52 -4.44
C ASP A 180 -14.67 -20.42 -3.18
N LEU A 181 -14.32 -19.91 -2.00
CA LEU A 181 -14.53 -20.58 -0.71
C LEU A 181 -15.98 -20.45 -0.18
N GLY A 182 -16.85 -19.69 -0.85
CA GLY A 182 -18.24 -19.46 -0.46
C GLY A 182 -18.40 -18.42 0.65
N TRP A 183 -17.48 -17.48 0.81
CA TRP A 183 -17.63 -16.40 1.78
C TRP A 183 -18.67 -15.39 1.30
N GLY A 184 -19.47 -14.85 2.23
CA GLY A 184 -20.39 -13.76 1.93
C GLY A 184 -19.66 -12.42 1.75
N ARG A 185 -20.24 -11.53 0.93
CA ARG A 185 -19.67 -10.24 0.52
C ARG A 185 -19.12 -9.37 1.67
N TRP A 186 -19.83 -9.34 2.80
CA TRP A 186 -19.41 -8.54 3.95
C TRP A 186 -18.18 -9.12 4.67
N ARG A 187 -18.13 -10.46 4.78
CA ARG A 187 -16.95 -11.13 5.35
C ARG A 187 -15.69 -10.88 4.52
N ILE A 188 -15.83 -10.95 3.20
CA ILE A 188 -14.74 -10.66 2.28
C ILE A 188 -14.28 -9.21 2.45
N LEU A 189 -15.22 -8.27 2.43
CA LEU A 189 -14.96 -6.84 2.57
C LEU A 189 -14.17 -6.52 3.85
N PHE A 190 -14.67 -6.96 5.01
CA PHE A 190 -14.02 -6.65 6.29
C PHE A 190 -12.71 -7.40 6.48
N ALA A 191 -12.59 -8.65 6.03
CA ALA A 191 -11.32 -9.38 6.08
C ALA A 191 -10.22 -8.69 5.25
N SER A 192 -10.57 -8.24 4.04
CA SER A 192 -9.67 -7.50 3.16
C SER A 192 -9.29 -6.13 3.74
N ALA A 193 -10.28 -5.37 4.24
CA ALA A 193 -10.05 -4.06 4.83
C ALA A 193 -9.18 -4.13 6.09
N LEU A 194 -9.43 -5.11 6.97
CA LEU A 194 -8.61 -5.34 8.17
C LEU A 194 -7.18 -5.77 7.82
N LEU A 195 -7.02 -6.65 6.83
CA LEU A 195 -5.69 -7.01 6.34
C LEU A 195 -4.95 -5.76 5.85
N ARG A 196 -5.62 -4.90 5.03
CA ARG A 196 -5.05 -3.63 4.55
C ARG A 196 -4.59 -2.75 5.72
N GLY A 197 -5.43 -2.48 6.69
CA GLY A 197 -5.02 -1.71 7.88
C GLY A 197 -3.84 -2.35 8.61
N SER A 198 -3.84 -3.68 8.75
CA SER A 198 -2.84 -4.40 9.55
C SER A 198 -1.41 -4.21 9.05
N TYR A 199 -1.16 -4.20 7.75
CA TYR A 199 0.20 -3.97 7.25
C TYR A 199 0.64 -2.50 7.24
N HIS A 200 -0.26 -1.56 7.64
CA HIS A 200 0.08 -0.15 7.89
C HIS A 200 0.23 0.19 9.38
N LEU A 201 0.01 -0.77 10.31
CA LEU A 201 0.14 -0.54 11.76
C LEU A 201 1.52 0.00 12.18
N TYR A 202 2.59 -0.33 11.47
CA TYR A 202 3.94 0.19 11.76
C TYR A 202 4.05 1.72 11.69
N GLN A 203 3.09 2.37 11.02
CA GLN A 203 2.98 3.83 10.92
C GLN A 203 2.11 4.43 12.04
N GLY A 204 1.48 3.59 12.88
CA GLY A 204 0.61 3.99 13.98
C GLY A 204 -0.86 3.68 13.75
N ILE A 205 -1.68 4.05 14.74
CA ILE A 205 -3.13 3.75 14.74
C ILE A 205 -3.89 4.58 13.69
N GLY A 206 -3.47 5.84 13.47
CA GLY A 206 -4.09 6.70 12.47
C GLY A 206 -4.04 6.09 11.05
N PRO A 207 -2.88 5.71 10.52
CA PRO A 207 -2.74 5.02 9.23
C PRO A 207 -3.49 3.68 9.18
N PHE A 208 -3.53 2.90 10.28
CA PHE A 208 -4.36 1.69 10.35
C PHE A 208 -5.83 2.00 10.05
N ILE A 209 -6.41 2.98 10.76
CA ILE A 209 -7.82 3.38 10.58
C ILE A 209 -8.06 3.89 9.15
N GLY A 210 -7.18 4.77 8.64
CA GLY A 210 -7.28 5.32 7.29
C GLY A 210 -7.27 4.23 6.22
N ASN A 211 -6.38 3.24 6.36
CA ASN A 211 -6.27 2.12 5.42
C ASN A 211 -7.42 1.11 5.55
N VAL A 212 -8.00 0.90 6.75
CA VAL A 212 -9.24 0.14 6.89
C VAL A 212 -10.39 0.84 6.15
N ILE A 213 -10.55 2.16 6.32
CA ILE A 213 -11.59 2.93 5.63
C ILE A 213 -11.38 2.88 4.10
N MET A 214 -10.16 3.10 3.63
CA MET A 214 -9.82 2.96 2.21
C MET A 214 -10.15 1.56 1.69
N GLY A 215 -9.81 0.51 2.46
CA GLY A 215 -10.12 -0.88 2.11
C GLY A 215 -11.63 -1.14 2.00
N VAL A 216 -12.44 -0.55 2.88
CA VAL A 216 -13.91 -0.64 2.80
C VAL A 216 -14.42 0.07 1.55
N VAL A 217 -13.99 1.30 1.28
CA VAL A 217 -14.43 2.07 0.09
C VAL A 217 -14.02 1.36 -1.20
N PHE A 218 -12.77 0.92 -1.31
CA PHE A 218 -12.25 0.22 -2.48
C PHE A 218 -12.93 -1.15 -2.67
N GLY A 219 -13.13 -1.88 -1.58
CA GLY A 219 -13.83 -3.16 -1.63
C GLY A 219 -15.30 -3.03 -2.06
N LEU A 220 -16.03 -2.03 -1.56
CA LEU A 220 -17.40 -1.72 -2.00
C LEU A 220 -17.44 -1.32 -3.48
N PHE A 221 -16.47 -0.50 -3.91
CA PHE A 221 -16.33 -0.13 -5.32
C PHE A 221 -16.11 -1.37 -6.19
N TYR A 222 -15.17 -2.23 -5.80
CA TYR A 222 -14.90 -3.47 -6.52
C TYR A 222 -16.13 -4.40 -6.57
N GLN A 223 -16.83 -4.58 -5.46
CA GLN A 223 -18.06 -5.38 -5.41
C GLN A 223 -19.16 -4.83 -6.32
N ARG A 224 -19.18 -3.52 -6.55
CA ARG A 224 -20.19 -2.86 -7.40
C ARG A 224 -19.83 -2.90 -8.88
N PHE A 225 -18.56 -2.73 -9.23
CA PHE A 225 -18.11 -2.51 -10.61
C PHE A 225 -17.23 -3.64 -11.16
N GLY A 226 -16.67 -4.51 -10.31
CA GLY A 226 -15.77 -5.60 -10.71
C GLY A 226 -14.45 -5.14 -11.36
N ARG A 227 -14.00 -3.91 -11.05
CA ARG A 227 -12.81 -3.31 -11.69
C ARG A 227 -11.76 -2.92 -10.65
N THR A 228 -10.56 -3.48 -10.79
CA THR A 228 -9.41 -3.16 -9.94
C THR A 228 -8.59 -1.99 -10.50
N LEU A 229 -8.60 -1.78 -11.83
CA LEU A 229 -7.76 -0.75 -12.46
C LEU A 229 -8.00 0.66 -11.93
N PRO A 230 -9.26 1.15 -11.71
CA PRO A 230 -9.48 2.45 -11.06
C PRO A 230 -8.90 2.53 -9.66
N LEU A 231 -8.89 1.42 -8.91
CA LEU A 231 -8.32 1.36 -7.55
C LEU A 231 -6.80 1.46 -7.59
N VAL A 232 -6.15 0.74 -8.52
CA VAL A 232 -4.70 0.86 -8.77
C VAL A 232 -4.33 2.30 -9.09
N ILE A 233 -5.09 2.96 -10.00
CA ILE A 233 -4.84 4.36 -10.36
C ILE A 233 -5.02 5.28 -9.15
N ALA A 234 -6.12 5.13 -8.40
CA ALA A 234 -6.38 5.93 -7.21
C ALA A 234 -5.27 5.80 -6.17
N HIS A 235 -4.89 4.57 -5.85
CA HIS A 235 -3.82 4.26 -4.90
C HIS A 235 -2.48 4.85 -5.35
N SER A 236 -2.09 4.60 -6.61
CA SER A 236 -0.86 5.16 -7.18
C SER A 236 -0.81 6.68 -7.11
N ILE A 237 -1.93 7.38 -7.37
CA ILE A 237 -1.99 8.85 -7.24
C ILE A 237 -1.79 9.27 -5.78
N ILE A 238 -2.47 8.62 -4.82
CA ILE A 238 -2.33 8.90 -3.38
C ILE A 238 -0.87 8.74 -2.96
N ASP A 239 -0.23 7.65 -3.37
CA ASP A 239 1.16 7.37 -3.02
C ASP A 239 2.16 8.30 -3.72
N ILE A 240 1.93 8.69 -4.98
CA ILE A 240 2.77 9.70 -5.66
C ILE A 240 2.70 11.04 -4.89
N VAL A 241 1.50 11.45 -4.48
CA VAL A 241 1.34 12.66 -3.66
C VAL A 241 2.06 12.53 -2.32
N SER A 242 2.02 11.35 -1.70
CA SER A 242 2.68 11.09 -0.41
C SER A 242 4.19 10.99 -0.53
N PHE A 243 4.71 10.28 -1.56
CA PHE A 243 6.14 9.97 -1.70
C PHE A 243 6.93 11.11 -2.36
N VAL A 244 6.32 11.85 -3.27
CA VAL A 244 6.94 12.92 -4.03
C VAL A 244 6.38 14.29 -3.62
N GLY A 245 5.06 14.42 -3.58
CA GLY A 245 4.38 15.68 -3.33
C GLY A 245 4.65 16.24 -1.93
N TYR A 246 4.50 15.43 -0.88
CA TYR A 246 4.71 15.87 0.49
C TYR A 246 6.16 16.29 0.79
N PRO A 247 7.20 15.49 0.47
CA PRO A 247 8.59 15.92 0.65
C PRO A 247 8.95 17.19 -0.12
N LEU A 248 8.44 17.35 -1.35
CA LEU A 248 8.61 18.58 -2.13
C LEU A 248 7.91 19.76 -1.46
N ALA A 249 6.70 19.58 -0.95
CA ALA A 249 5.96 20.62 -0.23
C ALA A 249 6.71 21.08 1.03
N VAL A 250 7.29 20.14 1.79
CA VAL A 250 8.14 20.44 2.95
C VAL A 250 9.39 21.21 2.53
N ALA A 251 10.04 20.83 1.43
CA ALA A 251 11.24 21.49 0.94
C ALA A 251 10.97 22.92 0.42
N LEU A 252 9.84 23.14 -0.26
CA LEU A 252 9.49 24.43 -0.87
C LEU A 252 8.80 25.40 0.12
N TRP A 253 8.05 24.85 1.07
CA TRP A 253 7.28 25.63 2.06
C TRP A 253 7.44 25.02 3.47
N PRO A 254 8.68 25.04 4.03
CA PRO A 254 8.97 24.40 5.32
C PRO A 254 8.14 25.00 6.48
N GLU A 255 7.79 26.27 6.41
CA GLU A 255 6.98 26.93 7.43
C GLU A 255 5.53 26.42 7.48
N LEU A 256 5.00 25.92 6.35
CA LEU A 256 3.64 25.40 6.27
C LEU A 256 3.56 23.88 6.50
N PHE A 257 4.56 23.13 6.04
CA PHE A 257 4.53 21.67 5.98
C PHE A 257 5.63 21.00 6.82
N GLY A 258 6.65 21.76 7.26
CA GLY A 258 7.72 21.24 8.11
C GLY A 258 7.19 20.76 9.47
N ALA A 259 7.87 19.78 10.07
CA ALA A 259 7.57 19.39 11.44
C ALA A 259 7.77 20.58 12.38
N PRO A 260 6.94 20.78 13.41
CA PRO A 260 7.20 21.78 14.44
C PRO A 260 8.61 21.55 14.99
N THR A 261 9.45 22.58 14.96
CA THR A 261 10.79 22.55 15.59
C THR A 261 10.61 22.17 17.05
N PRO A 262 11.33 21.15 17.56
CA PRO A 262 11.25 20.81 18.98
C PRO A 262 11.56 22.04 19.82
N PRO A 263 10.82 22.29 20.92
CA PRO A 263 11.11 23.42 21.81
C PRO A 263 12.56 23.33 22.28
N GLY A 264 13.37 24.35 21.98
CA GLY A 264 14.77 24.43 22.40
C GLY A 264 15.82 24.22 21.31
N THR A 265 15.47 24.00 20.06
CA THR A 265 16.43 24.03 18.94
C THR A 265 16.81 25.49 18.66
N PRO A 266 18.12 25.89 18.75
CA PRO A 266 18.53 27.25 18.43
C PRO A 266 18.22 27.55 16.96
N THR A 267 17.50 28.64 16.70
CA THR A 267 17.30 29.17 15.35
C THR A 267 18.68 29.42 14.72
N PRO A 268 18.97 28.94 13.50
CA PRO A 268 20.20 29.33 12.81
C PRO A 268 20.19 30.84 12.63
N THR A 269 21.15 31.53 13.25
CA THR A 269 21.39 32.95 13.01
C THR A 269 21.79 33.11 11.55
N PRO A 270 21.16 34.02 10.78
CA PRO A 270 21.62 34.30 9.42
C PRO A 270 23.05 34.81 9.51
N SER A 271 23.98 34.08 8.88
CA SER A 271 25.36 34.55 8.68
C SER A 271 25.28 35.78 7.76
N GLY A 272 25.60 36.95 8.33
CA GLY A 272 25.73 38.21 7.63
C GLY A 272 26.86 38.20 6.60
#